data_f0affb84030d9bab2193bdd4f73a3a00
#
_entry.id   f0affb84030d9bab2193bdd4f73a3a00
#
_cell.length_a   1.000
_cell.length_b   1.000
_cell.length_c   1.000
_cell.angle_alpha   90.00
_cell.angle_beta   90.00
_cell.angle_gamma   90.00
#
_symmetry.space_group_name_H-M   'P 1'
#
loop_
_entity.id
_entity.type
_entity.pdbx_description
1 polymer ?
#
loop_
_entity_poly.entity_id
_entity_poly.type
_entity_poly.pdbx_seq_one_letter_code
_entity_poly.pdbx_strand_id
1 'polypeptide(L)'
;MSIRYAGLDWASRTHAVCVIDEHGSVHLQFEINHDAAGLAELCRRLRSAGVTAVAIERPSGLIVDALLEAGFSVVPIHPNVVKATRPRYRSHGGKSDASDAYLLADLLRTDGHRFKPLAPQSDDIRALRALVRGRDDLVDTRVQLANQLRSLLQSFWPGAAEVFADVDSPIGLAFILRYPTPESAARLGPKRMAAFCSQHAYSGRRSADALLQRLHQAPAVTLGELEMEAKGELALSLARTLERLVEQIRLLSSRIEHHVGSIDDGR
;
A
#
# COMPACT_ATOMS: atom_id res chain seq x y z
N MET A 1 -35.93 -24.73 -3.87
CA MET A 1 -34.48 -24.75 -4.21
C MET A 1 -33.72 -24.48 -2.93
N SER A 2 -32.78 -25.34 -2.55
CA SER A 2 -31.94 -25.14 -1.37
C SER A 2 -30.97 -23.97 -1.62
N ILE A 3 -30.88 -23.03 -0.68
CA ILE A 3 -29.98 -21.88 -0.77
C ILE A 3 -28.55 -22.36 -0.53
N ARG A 4 -27.61 -21.95 -1.39
CA ARG A 4 -26.20 -22.31 -1.28
C ARG A 4 -25.32 -21.08 -1.17
N TYR A 5 -24.32 -21.17 -0.30
CA TYR A 5 -23.37 -20.12 0.00
C TYR A 5 -21.97 -20.58 -0.41
N ALA A 6 -21.22 -19.72 -1.05
CA ALA A 6 -19.84 -20.02 -1.40
C ALA A 6 -18.87 -19.09 -0.65
N GLY A 7 -17.75 -19.64 -0.26
CA GLY A 7 -16.60 -18.87 0.23
C GLY A 7 -15.38 -19.15 -0.64
N LEU A 8 -14.60 -18.14 -0.88
CA LEU A 8 -13.42 -18.18 -1.71
C LEU A 8 -12.23 -17.60 -0.97
N ASP A 9 -11.24 -18.45 -0.65
CA ASP A 9 -9.96 -18.01 -0.12
C ASP A 9 -8.99 -17.74 -1.28
N TRP A 10 -8.49 -16.50 -1.32
CA TRP A 10 -7.69 -16.00 -2.42
C TRP A 10 -6.19 -16.18 -2.14
N ALA A 11 -5.48 -16.82 -3.07
CA ALA A 11 -4.03 -16.86 -3.09
C ALA A 11 -3.48 -16.44 -4.46
N SER A 12 -2.17 -16.28 -4.58
CA SER A 12 -1.55 -15.73 -5.80
C SER A 12 -1.58 -16.68 -7.01
N ARG A 13 -1.65 -17.99 -6.78
CA ARG A 13 -1.57 -19.02 -7.83
C ARG A 13 -2.81 -19.89 -7.90
N THR A 14 -3.35 -20.27 -6.76
CA THR A 14 -4.52 -21.13 -6.65
C THR A 14 -5.51 -20.53 -5.66
N HIS A 15 -6.79 -20.82 -5.82
CA HIS A 15 -7.85 -20.35 -4.93
C HIS A 15 -8.65 -21.54 -4.43
N ALA A 16 -8.86 -21.61 -3.12
CA ALA A 16 -9.72 -22.60 -2.53
C ALA A 16 -11.17 -22.10 -2.51
N VAL A 17 -12.09 -22.96 -2.89
CA VAL A 17 -13.53 -22.67 -2.95
C VAL A 17 -14.29 -23.71 -2.16
N CYS A 18 -15.20 -23.26 -1.29
CA CYS A 18 -16.10 -24.11 -0.56
C CYS A 18 -17.55 -23.65 -0.76
N VAL A 19 -18.42 -24.57 -1.13
CA VAL A 19 -19.87 -24.36 -1.27
C VAL A 19 -20.57 -25.16 -0.18
N ILE A 20 -21.39 -24.49 0.62
CA ILE A 20 -22.17 -25.10 1.70
C ILE A 20 -23.68 -24.90 1.47
N ASP A 21 -24.47 -25.75 2.09
CA ASP A 21 -25.91 -25.59 2.15
C ASP A 21 -26.38 -24.69 3.32
N GLU A 22 -27.68 -24.56 3.47
CA GLU A 22 -28.32 -23.78 4.53
C GLU A 22 -28.05 -24.30 5.96
N HIS A 23 -27.61 -25.55 6.08
CA HIS A 23 -27.28 -26.21 7.37
C HIS A 23 -25.75 -26.11 7.66
N GLY A 24 -24.95 -25.58 6.75
CA GLY A 24 -23.48 -25.49 6.86
C GLY A 24 -22.76 -26.78 6.41
N SER A 25 -23.47 -27.74 5.82
CA SER A 25 -22.87 -28.95 5.28
C SER A 25 -22.19 -28.67 3.95
N VAL A 26 -20.96 -29.20 3.81
CA VAL A 26 -20.17 -29.01 2.56
C VAL A 26 -20.83 -29.76 1.40
N HIS A 27 -21.22 -29.03 0.38
CA HIS A 27 -21.77 -29.57 -0.85
C HIS A 27 -20.69 -29.81 -1.91
N LEU A 28 -19.72 -28.84 -2.02
CA LEU A 28 -18.65 -28.89 -3.02
C LEU A 28 -17.44 -28.17 -2.45
N GLN A 29 -16.25 -28.76 -2.65
CA GLN A 29 -14.98 -28.15 -2.30
C GLN A 29 -13.98 -28.42 -3.42
N PHE A 30 -13.25 -27.40 -3.86
CA PHE A 30 -12.31 -27.53 -4.96
C PHE A 30 -11.30 -26.37 -4.98
N GLU A 31 -10.26 -26.54 -5.75
CA GLU A 31 -9.29 -25.49 -6.05
C GLU A 31 -9.34 -25.14 -7.53
N ILE A 32 -8.99 -23.91 -7.86
CA ILE A 32 -8.81 -23.42 -9.22
C ILE A 32 -7.48 -22.68 -9.34
N ASN A 33 -6.92 -22.66 -10.53
CA ASN A 33 -5.75 -21.82 -10.84
C ASN A 33 -6.17 -20.37 -11.08
N HIS A 34 -5.24 -19.44 -10.83
CA HIS A 34 -5.44 -18.03 -11.14
C HIS A 34 -5.09 -17.73 -12.61
N ASP A 35 -5.84 -18.34 -13.52
CA ASP A 35 -5.76 -18.14 -14.98
C ASP A 35 -7.15 -18.08 -15.60
N ALA A 36 -7.23 -17.76 -16.88
CA ALA A 36 -8.50 -17.60 -17.58
C ALA A 36 -9.36 -18.89 -17.55
N ALA A 37 -8.73 -20.05 -17.65
CA ALA A 37 -9.43 -21.34 -17.59
C ALA A 37 -9.98 -21.62 -16.19
N GLY A 38 -9.20 -21.37 -15.15
CA GLY A 38 -9.62 -21.52 -13.74
C GLY A 38 -10.75 -20.57 -13.37
N LEU A 39 -10.72 -19.30 -13.80
CA LEU A 39 -11.80 -18.34 -13.56
C LEU A 39 -13.09 -18.74 -14.28
N ALA A 40 -13.00 -19.22 -15.53
CA ALA A 40 -14.16 -19.74 -16.24
C ALA A 40 -14.74 -20.99 -15.57
N GLU A 41 -13.87 -21.90 -15.13
CA GLU A 41 -14.24 -23.11 -14.38
C GLU A 41 -14.94 -22.77 -13.05
N LEU A 42 -14.43 -21.78 -12.31
CA LEU A 42 -15.04 -21.26 -11.08
C LEU A 42 -16.49 -20.86 -11.33
N CYS A 43 -16.71 -19.96 -12.28
CA CYS A 43 -18.05 -19.45 -12.61
C CYS A 43 -18.99 -20.59 -13.05
N ARG A 44 -18.49 -21.54 -13.85
CA ARG A 44 -19.25 -22.70 -14.28
C ARG A 44 -19.68 -23.59 -13.10
N ARG A 45 -18.75 -23.95 -12.19
CA ARG A 45 -19.04 -24.80 -11.04
C ARG A 45 -20.01 -24.14 -10.06
N LEU A 46 -19.82 -22.84 -9.78
CA LEU A 46 -20.72 -22.09 -8.89
C LEU A 46 -22.14 -22.02 -9.46
N ARG A 47 -22.31 -21.79 -10.77
CA ARG A 47 -23.63 -21.83 -11.42
C ARG A 47 -24.26 -23.22 -11.33
N SER A 48 -23.52 -24.26 -11.66
CA SER A 48 -24.01 -25.65 -11.58
C SER A 48 -24.39 -26.03 -10.16
N ALA A 49 -23.72 -25.49 -9.17
CA ALA A 49 -24.05 -25.67 -7.77
C ALA A 49 -25.22 -24.79 -7.30
N GLY A 50 -25.80 -23.93 -8.13
CA GLY A 50 -26.90 -23.04 -7.76
C GLY A 50 -26.52 -21.95 -6.75
N VAL A 51 -25.24 -21.55 -6.71
CA VAL A 51 -24.74 -20.46 -5.88
C VAL A 51 -25.16 -19.12 -6.49
N THR A 52 -25.63 -18.20 -5.64
CA THR A 52 -25.96 -16.82 -6.05
C THR A 52 -25.06 -15.78 -5.40
N ALA A 53 -24.46 -16.10 -4.23
CA ALA A 53 -23.59 -15.18 -3.50
C ALA A 53 -22.29 -15.88 -3.08
N VAL A 54 -21.18 -15.12 -3.19
CA VAL A 54 -19.82 -15.59 -2.88
C VAL A 54 -19.15 -14.65 -1.89
N ALA A 55 -18.73 -15.19 -0.74
CA ALA A 55 -17.92 -14.46 0.22
C ALA A 55 -16.45 -14.48 -0.17
N ILE A 56 -15.76 -13.35 -0.03
CA ILE A 56 -14.34 -13.20 -0.35
C ILE A 56 -13.68 -12.22 0.63
N GLU A 57 -12.40 -12.47 0.98
CA GLU A 57 -11.68 -11.57 1.88
C GLU A 57 -11.20 -10.28 1.18
N ARG A 58 -10.81 -10.37 -0.08
CA ARG A 58 -10.32 -9.24 -0.89
C ARG A 58 -11.41 -8.70 -1.82
N PRO A 59 -11.77 -7.40 -1.71
CA PRO A 59 -12.87 -6.82 -2.48
C PRO A 59 -12.49 -6.37 -3.91
N SER A 60 -11.39 -6.87 -4.47
CA SER A 60 -10.88 -6.46 -5.80
C SER A 60 -9.94 -7.48 -6.40
N GLY A 61 -9.76 -7.44 -7.71
CA GLY A 61 -8.89 -8.30 -8.51
C GLY A 61 -9.68 -9.08 -9.55
N LEU A 62 -8.96 -9.71 -10.48
CA LEU A 62 -9.56 -10.39 -11.64
C LEU A 62 -10.65 -11.41 -11.28
N ILE A 63 -10.52 -12.09 -10.14
CA ILE A 63 -11.51 -13.06 -9.68
C ILE A 63 -12.82 -12.38 -9.25
N VAL A 64 -12.72 -11.21 -8.61
CA VAL A 64 -13.90 -10.40 -8.24
C VAL A 64 -14.60 -9.88 -9.46
N ASP A 65 -13.85 -9.36 -10.43
CA ASP A 65 -14.39 -8.86 -11.69
C ASP A 65 -15.09 -9.99 -12.46
N ALA A 66 -14.46 -11.16 -12.60
CA ALA A 66 -15.05 -12.34 -13.25
C ALA A 66 -16.34 -12.82 -12.57
N LEU A 67 -16.40 -12.82 -11.23
CA LEU A 67 -17.61 -13.19 -10.49
C LEU A 67 -18.74 -12.17 -10.70
N LEU A 68 -18.43 -10.86 -10.66
CA LEU A 68 -19.41 -9.80 -10.89
C LEU A 68 -19.94 -9.82 -12.33
N GLU A 69 -19.07 -9.97 -13.33
CA GLU A 69 -19.44 -10.11 -14.75
C GLU A 69 -20.29 -11.37 -14.99
N ALA A 70 -20.02 -12.44 -14.26
CA ALA A 70 -20.80 -13.66 -14.30
C ALA A 70 -22.18 -13.55 -13.58
N GLY A 71 -22.47 -12.41 -12.93
CA GLY A 71 -23.74 -12.11 -12.27
C GLY A 71 -23.85 -12.63 -10.82
N PHE A 72 -22.74 -13.02 -10.20
CA PHE A 72 -22.75 -13.41 -8.79
C PHE A 72 -22.77 -12.19 -7.87
N SER A 73 -23.47 -12.31 -6.74
CA SER A 73 -23.37 -11.36 -5.63
C SER A 73 -22.06 -11.60 -4.87
N VAL A 74 -21.07 -10.71 -5.00
CA VAL A 74 -19.79 -10.81 -4.30
C VAL A 74 -19.84 -10.04 -3.00
N VAL A 75 -19.62 -10.73 -1.89
CA VAL A 75 -19.72 -10.19 -0.53
C VAL A 75 -18.32 -10.15 0.11
N PRO A 76 -17.70 -8.98 0.23
CA PRO A 76 -16.41 -8.86 0.88
C PRO A 76 -16.57 -8.96 2.40
N ILE A 77 -15.74 -9.78 3.03
CA ILE A 77 -15.66 -9.92 4.48
C ILE A 77 -14.28 -9.44 4.95
N HIS A 78 -14.29 -8.43 5.81
CA HIS A 78 -13.04 -7.80 6.25
C HIS A 78 -12.13 -8.81 6.98
N PRO A 79 -10.79 -8.82 6.74
CA PRO A 79 -9.84 -9.75 7.37
C PRO A 79 -9.93 -9.83 8.89
N ASN A 80 -10.21 -8.72 9.57
CA ASN A 80 -10.38 -8.70 11.01
C ASN A 80 -11.60 -9.52 11.48
N VAL A 81 -12.69 -9.55 10.70
CA VAL A 81 -13.88 -10.38 11.02
C VAL A 81 -13.51 -11.84 10.86
N VAL A 82 -12.86 -12.22 9.75
CA VAL A 82 -12.36 -13.58 9.49
C VAL A 82 -11.44 -14.02 10.62
N LYS A 83 -10.46 -13.19 10.98
CA LYS A 83 -9.52 -13.47 12.08
C LYS A 83 -10.22 -13.64 13.44
N ALA A 84 -11.18 -12.78 13.77
CA ALA A 84 -11.92 -12.84 15.03
C ALA A 84 -12.83 -14.07 15.11
N THR A 85 -13.31 -14.59 13.97
CA THR A 85 -14.22 -15.72 13.91
C THR A 85 -13.50 -17.07 13.87
N ARG A 86 -12.26 -17.13 13.37
CA ARG A 86 -11.44 -18.37 13.31
C ARG A 86 -11.42 -19.23 14.59
N PRO A 87 -11.34 -18.68 15.81
CA PRO A 87 -11.32 -19.51 17.02
C PRO A 87 -12.56 -20.38 17.18
N ARG A 88 -13.70 -20.01 16.62
CA ARG A 88 -14.96 -20.80 16.68
C ARG A 88 -14.88 -22.11 15.88
N TYR A 89 -13.94 -22.20 14.93
CA TYR A 89 -13.78 -23.33 13.99
C TYR A 89 -12.52 -24.16 14.27
N ARG A 90 -11.70 -23.78 15.27
CA ARG A 90 -10.41 -24.43 15.58
C ARG A 90 -10.50 -25.83 16.18
N SER A 91 -11.69 -26.32 16.50
CA SER A 91 -11.86 -27.67 17.08
C SER A 91 -11.62 -28.81 16.08
N HIS A 92 -11.41 -28.53 14.78
CA HIS A 92 -11.39 -29.56 13.72
C HIS A 92 -10.19 -29.49 12.75
N GLY A 93 -9.03 -28.94 13.15
CA GLY A 93 -7.85 -29.04 12.31
C GLY A 93 -7.05 -27.75 12.14
N GLY A 94 -5.83 -27.87 11.58
CA GLY A 94 -4.90 -26.79 11.34
C GLY A 94 -5.39 -25.79 10.27
N LYS A 95 -4.69 -24.66 10.17
CA LYS A 95 -4.92 -23.66 9.13
C LYS A 95 -4.71 -24.29 7.74
N SER A 96 -5.76 -24.26 6.90
CA SER A 96 -5.67 -24.62 5.49
C SER A 96 -6.55 -23.68 4.68
N ASP A 97 -6.21 -23.45 3.42
CA ASP A 97 -6.99 -22.61 2.51
C ASP A 97 -8.43 -23.12 2.34
N ALA A 98 -8.60 -24.44 2.38
CA ALA A 98 -9.90 -25.08 2.38
C ALA A 98 -10.75 -24.73 3.62
N SER A 99 -10.14 -24.64 4.81
CA SER A 99 -10.82 -24.24 6.04
C SER A 99 -11.18 -22.76 6.05
N ASP A 100 -10.35 -21.92 5.44
CA ASP A 100 -10.61 -20.49 5.33
C ASP A 100 -11.74 -20.22 4.30
N ALA A 101 -11.79 -20.96 3.18
CA ALA A 101 -12.92 -20.92 2.26
C ALA A 101 -14.25 -21.36 2.90
N TYR A 102 -14.21 -22.43 3.71
CA TYR A 102 -15.40 -22.85 4.47
C TYR A 102 -15.86 -21.76 5.45
N LEU A 103 -14.94 -21.17 6.21
CA LEU A 103 -15.22 -20.10 7.15
C LEU A 103 -15.90 -18.88 6.48
N LEU A 104 -15.42 -18.49 5.30
CA LEU A 104 -16.05 -17.43 4.52
C LEU A 104 -17.46 -17.78 4.07
N ALA A 105 -17.68 -19.01 3.61
CA ALA A 105 -19.02 -19.49 3.22
C ALA A 105 -19.99 -19.50 4.41
N ASP A 106 -19.53 -19.95 5.57
CA ASP A 106 -20.35 -20.04 6.77
C ASP A 106 -20.67 -18.67 7.39
N LEU A 107 -19.71 -17.72 7.35
CA LEU A 107 -19.96 -16.32 7.70
C LEU A 107 -21.01 -15.69 6.79
N LEU A 108 -20.96 -15.97 5.48
CA LEU A 108 -21.99 -15.49 4.55
C LEU A 108 -23.36 -16.10 4.87
N ARG A 109 -23.42 -17.37 5.25
CA ARG A 109 -24.63 -18.07 5.63
C ARG A 109 -25.23 -17.49 6.92
N THR A 110 -24.42 -17.29 7.97
CA THR A 110 -24.90 -16.90 9.30
C THR A 110 -25.10 -15.39 9.46
N ASP A 111 -24.20 -14.61 8.92
CA ASP A 111 -24.12 -13.17 9.12
C ASP A 111 -24.26 -12.35 7.82
N GLY A 112 -24.63 -12.99 6.70
CA GLY A 112 -24.74 -12.36 5.39
C GLY A 112 -25.58 -11.08 5.37
N HIS A 113 -26.62 -11.00 6.22
CA HIS A 113 -27.45 -9.80 6.38
C HIS A 113 -26.73 -8.57 6.92
N ARG A 114 -25.52 -8.74 7.49
CA ARG A 114 -24.67 -7.66 8.02
C ARG A 114 -23.66 -7.14 6.99
N PHE A 115 -23.45 -7.87 5.93
CA PHE A 115 -22.45 -7.54 4.90
C PHE A 115 -23.14 -6.92 3.68
N LYS A 116 -22.48 -5.95 3.06
CA LYS A 116 -22.98 -5.33 1.82
C LYS A 116 -22.29 -5.98 0.63
N PRO A 117 -23.05 -6.51 -0.34
CA PRO A 117 -22.48 -6.97 -1.59
C PRO A 117 -21.77 -5.83 -2.33
N LEU A 118 -20.75 -6.17 -3.11
CA LEU A 118 -20.12 -5.22 -4.02
C LEU A 118 -21.13 -4.81 -5.09
N ALA A 119 -21.31 -3.51 -5.24
CA ALA A 119 -22.03 -2.96 -6.38
C ALA A 119 -21.11 -2.98 -7.62
N PRO A 120 -21.64 -3.27 -8.82
CA PRO A 120 -20.93 -3.01 -10.06
C PRO A 120 -20.44 -1.57 -10.08
N GLN A 121 -19.14 -1.37 -10.33
CA GLN A 121 -18.55 -0.04 -10.37
C GLN A 121 -18.34 0.37 -11.82
N SER A 122 -18.56 1.67 -12.10
CA SER A 122 -18.20 2.24 -13.40
C SER A 122 -16.69 2.12 -13.63
N ASP A 123 -16.27 2.17 -14.87
CA ASP A 123 -14.86 2.13 -15.24
C ASP A 123 -14.06 3.28 -14.60
N ASP A 124 -14.68 4.46 -14.54
CA ASP A 124 -14.09 5.64 -13.89
C ASP A 124 -13.79 5.41 -12.42
N ILE A 125 -14.71 4.81 -11.67
CA ILE A 125 -14.50 4.48 -10.25
C ILE A 125 -13.42 3.41 -10.08
N ARG A 126 -13.34 2.42 -10.98
CA ARG A 126 -12.27 1.42 -10.97
C ARG A 126 -10.91 2.04 -11.25
N ALA A 127 -10.83 2.93 -12.26
CA ALA A 127 -9.62 3.67 -12.59
C ALA A 127 -9.17 4.57 -11.43
N LEU A 128 -10.08 5.34 -10.84
CA LEU A 128 -9.80 6.17 -9.68
C LEU A 128 -9.25 5.35 -8.51
N ARG A 129 -9.87 4.22 -8.22
CA ARG A 129 -9.41 3.31 -7.15
C ARG A 129 -8.01 2.77 -7.41
N ALA A 130 -7.69 2.42 -8.65
CA ALA A 130 -6.36 1.95 -9.03
C ALA A 130 -5.29 3.04 -8.81
N LEU A 131 -5.59 4.29 -9.21
CA LEU A 131 -4.70 5.43 -9.01
C LEU A 131 -4.47 5.73 -7.52
N VAL A 132 -5.55 5.75 -6.73
CA VAL A 132 -5.47 6.02 -5.27
C VAL A 132 -4.62 4.95 -4.58
N ARG A 133 -4.88 3.66 -4.83
CA ARG A 133 -4.08 2.57 -4.23
C ARG A 133 -2.62 2.63 -4.63
N GLY A 134 -2.34 2.80 -5.94
CA GLY A 134 -0.96 2.91 -6.41
C GLY A 134 -0.23 4.12 -5.79
N ARG A 135 -0.94 5.24 -5.59
CA ARG A 135 -0.36 6.40 -4.88
C ARG A 135 -0.09 6.09 -3.41
N ASP A 136 -0.98 5.41 -2.72
CA ASP A 136 -0.81 5.06 -1.30
C ASP A 136 0.36 4.08 -1.10
N ASP A 137 0.53 3.08 -1.96
CA ASP A 137 1.69 2.17 -1.96
C ASP A 137 3.01 2.93 -2.13
N LEU A 138 3.05 3.97 -3.01
CA LEU A 138 4.22 4.82 -3.16
C LEU A 138 4.47 5.71 -1.94
N VAL A 139 3.43 6.18 -1.26
CA VAL A 139 3.55 6.96 -0.01
C VAL A 139 4.15 6.09 1.09
N ASP A 140 3.71 4.85 1.26
CA ASP A 140 4.27 3.92 2.23
C ASP A 140 5.76 3.63 1.93
N THR A 141 6.10 3.43 0.66
CA THR A 141 7.49 3.27 0.22
C THR A 141 8.34 4.51 0.53
N ARG A 142 7.80 5.71 0.29
CA ARG A 142 8.44 6.98 0.63
C ARG A 142 8.76 7.07 2.13
N VAL A 143 7.81 6.72 3.00
CA VAL A 143 8.00 6.74 4.44
C VAL A 143 9.13 5.79 4.86
N GLN A 144 9.16 4.58 4.31
CA GLN A 144 10.22 3.60 4.59
C GLN A 144 11.60 4.12 4.17
N LEU A 145 11.74 4.64 2.95
CA LEU A 145 13.00 5.18 2.43
C LEU A 145 13.44 6.45 3.19
N ALA A 146 12.50 7.32 3.58
CA ALA A 146 12.80 8.50 4.39
C ALA A 146 13.36 8.12 5.78
N ASN A 147 12.79 7.08 6.40
CA ASN A 147 13.29 6.54 7.66
C ASN A 147 14.69 5.92 7.50
N GLN A 148 14.95 5.21 6.41
CA GLN A 148 16.28 4.67 6.10
C GLN A 148 17.30 5.79 5.90
N LEU A 149 16.97 6.82 5.12
CA LEU A 149 17.84 7.97 4.91
C LEU A 149 18.12 8.70 6.23
N ARG A 150 17.10 8.96 7.05
CA ARG A 150 17.26 9.58 8.37
C ARG A 150 18.19 8.75 9.26
N SER A 151 17.98 7.45 9.36
CA SER A 151 18.81 6.53 10.15
C SER A 151 20.25 6.50 9.66
N LEU A 152 20.46 6.47 8.35
CA LEU A 152 21.80 6.55 7.75
C LEU A 152 22.49 7.85 8.11
N LEU A 153 21.84 9.01 7.92
CA LEU A 153 22.41 10.33 8.25
C LEU A 153 22.74 10.42 9.73
N GLN A 154 21.89 9.94 10.61
CA GLN A 154 22.17 9.92 12.07
C GLN A 154 23.44 9.12 12.41
N SER A 155 23.83 8.15 11.59
CA SER A 155 25.02 7.33 11.83
C SER A 155 26.35 7.98 11.41
N PHE A 156 26.32 9.05 10.59
CA PHE A 156 27.56 9.68 10.12
C PHE A 156 27.49 11.22 10.01
N TRP A 157 26.29 11.77 9.80
CA TRP A 157 26.07 13.22 9.70
C TRP A 157 24.72 13.64 10.30
N PRO A 158 24.58 13.56 11.63
CA PRO A 158 23.30 13.84 12.31
C PRO A 158 22.75 15.25 12.02
N GLY A 159 23.62 16.24 11.84
CA GLY A 159 23.21 17.61 11.52
C GLY A 159 22.42 17.73 10.23
N ALA A 160 22.72 16.93 9.20
CA ALA A 160 21.94 16.92 7.96
C ALA A 160 20.54 16.34 8.15
N ALA A 161 20.37 15.39 9.07
CA ALA A 161 19.06 14.84 9.42
C ALA A 161 18.16 15.85 10.13
N GLU A 162 18.75 16.87 10.77
CA GLU A 162 18.05 17.82 11.65
C GLU A 162 17.94 19.23 11.07
N VAL A 163 18.70 19.58 10.03
CA VAL A 163 18.75 20.97 9.52
C VAL A 163 17.38 21.44 9.04
N PHE A 164 16.63 20.63 8.33
CA PHE A 164 15.23 20.89 7.93
C PHE A 164 14.23 20.08 8.76
N ALA A 165 12.94 20.33 8.61
CA ALA A 165 11.91 19.61 9.36
C ALA A 165 11.85 18.13 8.95
N ASP A 166 11.87 17.89 7.62
CA ASP A 166 11.76 16.54 7.05
C ASP A 166 12.91 16.30 6.06
N VAL A 167 13.57 15.15 6.19
CA VAL A 167 14.70 14.77 5.32
C VAL A 167 14.25 14.52 3.87
N ASP A 168 13.01 14.13 3.68
CA ASP A 168 12.39 13.84 2.39
C ASP A 168 11.57 15.01 1.83
N SER A 169 11.66 16.19 2.45
CA SER A 169 11.17 17.44 1.86
C SER A 169 12.01 17.83 0.65
N PRO A 170 11.44 18.55 -0.34
CA PRO A 170 12.21 18.97 -1.53
C PRO A 170 13.53 19.66 -1.19
N ILE A 171 13.51 20.55 -0.20
CA ILE A 171 14.73 21.26 0.23
C ILE A 171 15.68 20.34 1.02
N GLY A 172 15.15 19.41 1.82
CA GLY A 172 15.97 18.43 2.55
C GLY A 172 16.73 17.52 1.58
N LEU A 173 16.03 16.98 0.58
CA LEU A 173 16.66 16.17 -0.48
C LEU A 173 17.67 16.96 -1.28
N ALA A 174 17.32 18.17 -1.72
CA ALA A 174 18.25 19.06 -2.46
C ALA A 174 19.51 19.37 -1.63
N PHE A 175 19.39 19.50 -0.31
CA PHE A 175 20.52 19.71 0.59
C PHE A 175 21.46 18.51 0.61
N ILE A 176 20.93 17.30 0.78
CA ILE A 176 21.72 16.06 0.79
C ILE A 176 22.36 15.80 -0.58
N LEU A 177 21.63 16.05 -1.66
CA LEU A 177 22.16 15.92 -3.02
C LEU A 177 23.34 16.87 -3.30
N ARG A 178 23.32 18.07 -2.72
CA ARG A 178 24.39 19.07 -2.87
C ARG A 178 25.53 18.87 -1.89
N TYR A 179 25.21 18.44 -0.69
CA TYR A 179 26.15 18.27 0.43
C TYR A 179 25.94 16.86 1.04
N PRO A 180 26.53 15.81 0.45
CA PRO A 180 26.32 14.44 0.92
C PRO A 180 27.09 14.07 2.18
N THR A 181 28.12 14.84 2.55
CA THR A 181 28.99 14.60 3.70
C THR A 181 29.27 15.90 4.46
N PRO A 182 29.69 15.82 5.75
CA PRO A 182 30.14 17.00 6.51
C PRO A 182 31.21 17.80 5.80
N GLU A 183 32.17 17.14 5.14
CA GLU A 183 33.29 17.78 4.44
C GLU A 183 32.78 18.60 3.25
N SER A 184 31.81 18.09 2.50
CA SER A 184 31.20 18.81 1.38
C SER A 184 30.49 20.10 1.83
N ALA A 185 30.00 20.14 3.06
CA ALA A 185 29.36 21.29 3.69
C ALA A 185 30.33 22.18 4.51
N ALA A 186 31.60 21.82 4.64
CA ALA A 186 32.56 22.52 5.51
C ALA A 186 32.68 24.04 5.23
N ARG A 187 32.44 24.46 3.99
CA ARG A 187 32.48 25.88 3.56
C ARG A 187 31.09 26.53 3.50
N LEU A 188 30.07 25.91 4.07
CA LEU A 188 28.69 26.41 4.05
C LEU A 188 28.50 27.46 5.16
N GLY A 189 28.59 28.73 4.79
CA GLY A 189 28.35 29.86 5.71
C GLY A 189 26.95 30.48 5.51
N PRO A 190 26.59 31.51 6.33
CA PRO A 190 25.25 32.12 6.32
C PRO A 190 24.80 32.60 4.94
N LYS A 191 25.66 33.26 4.20
CA LYS A 191 25.34 33.77 2.84
C LYS A 191 24.98 32.64 1.88
N ARG A 192 25.74 31.52 1.89
CA ARG A 192 25.50 30.38 1.03
C ARG A 192 24.25 29.62 1.46
N MET A 193 23.99 29.48 2.76
CA MET A 193 22.77 28.89 3.29
C MET A 193 21.54 29.73 2.92
N ALA A 194 21.61 31.04 3.03
CA ALA A 194 20.53 31.95 2.62
C ALA A 194 20.24 31.85 1.11
N ALA A 195 21.27 31.83 0.29
CA ALA A 195 21.14 31.65 -1.16
C ALA A 195 20.51 30.27 -1.51
N PHE A 196 20.93 29.20 -0.82
CA PHE A 196 20.36 27.87 -0.97
C PHE A 196 18.87 27.85 -0.59
N CYS A 197 18.50 28.44 0.54
CA CYS A 197 17.11 28.55 0.96
C CYS A 197 16.25 29.33 -0.05
N SER A 198 16.78 30.45 -0.57
CA SER A 198 16.10 31.22 -1.61
C SER A 198 15.90 30.44 -2.90
N GLN A 199 16.95 29.73 -3.37
CA GLN A 199 16.89 28.90 -4.58
C GLN A 199 15.84 27.77 -4.49
N HIS A 200 15.65 27.20 -3.30
CA HIS A 200 14.73 26.10 -3.06
C HIS A 200 13.41 26.53 -2.41
N ALA A 201 13.05 27.83 -2.52
CA ALA A 201 11.80 28.39 -2.01
C ALA A 201 11.49 27.97 -0.56
N TYR A 202 12.49 28.05 0.33
CA TYR A 202 12.32 27.67 1.73
C TYR A 202 11.21 28.46 2.40
N SER A 203 10.13 27.81 2.77
CA SER A 203 8.97 28.41 3.43
C SER A 203 9.01 28.30 4.96
N GLY A 204 10.08 27.71 5.52
CA GLY A 204 10.25 27.58 6.97
C GLY A 204 10.55 28.91 7.65
N ARG A 205 10.32 28.95 8.97
CA ARG A 205 10.45 30.19 9.77
C ARG A 205 11.87 30.44 10.32
N ARG A 206 12.83 29.55 10.04
CA ARG A 206 14.19 29.65 10.59
C ARG A 206 15.07 30.50 9.65
N SER A 207 15.89 31.35 10.25
CA SER A 207 16.92 32.08 9.49
C SER A 207 18.05 31.13 9.03
N ALA A 208 18.84 31.57 8.05
CA ALA A 208 20.01 30.83 7.60
C ALA A 208 21.00 30.52 8.73
N ASP A 209 21.19 31.48 9.67
CA ASP A 209 22.04 31.28 10.84
C ASP A 209 21.47 30.21 11.77
N ALA A 210 20.17 30.21 12.03
CA ALA A 210 19.53 29.18 12.85
C ALA A 210 19.59 27.78 12.22
N LEU A 211 19.52 27.68 10.89
CA LEU A 211 19.70 26.40 10.18
C LEU A 211 21.14 25.91 10.30
N LEU A 212 22.13 26.79 10.12
CA LEU A 212 23.55 26.46 10.30
C LEU A 212 23.87 26.07 11.74
N GLN A 213 23.30 26.76 12.71
CA GLN A 213 23.44 26.42 14.12
C GLN A 213 22.95 24.99 14.36
N ARG A 214 21.77 24.61 13.85
CA ARG A 214 21.26 23.22 13.95
C ARG A 214 22.21 22.21 13.31
N LEU A 215 22.72 22.53 12.11
CA LEU A 215 23.65 21.68 11.38
C LEU A 215 24.92 21.39 12.20
N HIS A 216 25.46 22.40 12.89
CA HIS A 216 26.71 22.32 13.64
C HIS A 216 26.55 21.90 15.12
N GLN A 217 25.36 22.04 15.70
CA GLN A 217 25.10 21.61 17.10
C GLN A 217 24.94 20.10 17.24
N ALA A 218 24.73 19.39 16.13
CA ALA A 218 24.64 17.95 16.14
C ALA A 218 26.00 17.32 16.52
N PRO A 219 25.99 16.14 17.18
CA PRO A 219 27.24 15.46 17.53
C PRO A 219 28.14 15.23 16.33
N ALA A 220 29.42 15.52 16.47
CA ALA A 220 30.41 15.14 15.48
C ALA A 220 30.66 13.62 15.53
N VAL A 221 30.69 12.97 14.40
CA VAL A 221 30.98 11.54 14.27
C VAL A 221 32.37 11.39 13.65
N THR A 222 33.23 10.59 14.24
CA THR A 222 34.56 10.28 13.72
C THR A 222 34.49 8.93 13.01
N LEU A 223 34.66 8.93 11.70
CA LEU A 223 34.69 7.73 10.86
C LEU A 223 35.97 7.73 10.01
N GLY A 224 36.34 6.55 9.51
CA GLY A 224 37.38 6.44 8.48
C GLY A 224 36.90 7.04 7.15
N GLU A 225 37.86 7.51 6.34
CA GLU A 225 37.58 8.18 5.06
C GLU A 225 36.72 7.32 4.12
N LEU A 226 37.06 6.03 3.98
CA LEU A 226 36.30 5.08 3.13
C LEU A 226 34.87 4.86 3.61
N GLU A 227 34.68 4.81 4.94
CA GLU A 227 33.34 4.64 5.50
C GLU A 227 32.48 5.90 5.30
N MET A 228 33.07 7.09 5.47
CA MET A 228 32.42 8.38 5.23
C MET A 228 31.98 8.50 3.76
N GLU A 229 32.87 8.17 2.82
CA GLU A 229 32.59 8.18 1.38
C GLU A 229 31.44 7.22 1.04
N ALA A 230 31.51 5.96 1.49
CA ALA A 230 30.48 4.96 1.25
C ALA A 230 29.11 5.38 1.79
N LYS A 231 29.05 5.96 3.01
CA LYS A 231 27.81 6.46 3.58
C LYS A 231 27.27 7.68 2.84
N GLY A 232 28.15 8.56 2.36
CA GLY A 232 27.78 9.68 1.51
C GLY A 232 27.16 9.22 0.18
N GLU A 233 27.75 8.22 -0.48
CA GLU A 233 27.20 7.62 -1.71
C GLU A 233 25.83 6.96 -1.47
N LEU A 234 25.67 6.23 -0.36
CA LEU A 234 24.38 5.64 0.01
C LEU A 234 23.32 6.72 0.27
N ALA A 235 23.69 7.82 0.94
CA ALA A 235 22.79 8.95 1.18
C ALA A 235 22.36 9.61 -0.13
N LEU A 236 23.28 9.79 -1.08
CA LEU A 236 22.97 10.27 -2.44
C LEU A 236 22.01 9.34 -3.18
N SER A 237 22.24 8.04 -3.11
CA SER A 237 21.39 7.03 -3.76
C SER A 237 19.97 7.08 -3.22
N LEU A 238 19.81 7.09 -1.88
CA LEU A 238 18.50 7.19 -1.23
C LEU A 238 17.81 8.53 -1.54
N ALA A 239 18.53 9.64 -1.50
CA ALA A 239 17.98 10.96 -1.79
C ALA A 239 17.47 11.08 -3.23
N ARG A 240 18.20 10.56 -4.22
CA ARG A 240 17.76 10.52 -5.64
C ARG A 240 16.51 9.66 -5.81
N THR A 241 16.44 8.50 -5.15
CA THR A 241 15.28 7.61 -5.20
C THR A 241 14.06 8.30 -4.59
N LEU A 242 14.22 8.94 -3.44
CA LEU A 242 13.16 9.70 -2.77
C LEU A 242 12.68 10.88 -3.61
N GLU A 243 13.59 11.63 -4.25
CA GLU A 243 13.22 12.75 -5.13
C GLU A 243 12.30 12.29 -6.27
N ARG A 244 12.64 11.18 -6.93
CA ARG A 244 11.81 10.58 -7.98
C ARG A 244 10.48 10.10 -7.45
N LEU A 245 10.48 9.48 -6.28
CA LEU A 245 9.27 8.95 -5.66
C LEU A 245 8.29 10.08 -5.27
N VAL A 246 8.80 11.16 -4.68
CA VAL A 246 8.01 12.36 -4.35
C VAL A 246 7.39 12.98 -5.61
N GLU A 247 8.14 13.04 -6.72
CA GLU A 247 7.64 13.51 -8.00
C GLU A 247 6.50 12.63 -8.53
N GLN A 248 6.66 11.30 -8.50
CA GLN A 248 5.63 10.36 -8.95
C GLN A 248 4.35 10.45 -8.10
N ILE A 249 4.48 10.56 -6.77
CA ILE A 249 3.33 10.75 -5.87
C ILE A 249 2.58 12.04 -6.23
N ARG A 250 3.31 13.13 -6.52
CA ARG A 250 2.71 14.41 -6.93
C ARG A 250 1.94 14.28 -8.25
N LEU A 251 2.53 13.62 -9.24
CA LEU A 251 1.89 13.39 -10.55
C LEU A 251 0.63 12.55 -10.42
N LEU A 252 0.67 11.47 -9.62
CA LEU A 252 -0.53 10.64 -9.37
C LEU A 252 -1.60 11.44 -8.63
N SER A 253 -1.23 12.25 -7.64
CA SER A 253 -2.18 13.12 -6.92
C SER A 253 -2.89 14.07 -7.87
N SER A 254 -2.16 14.73 -8.77
CA SER A 254 -2.75 15.62 -9.78
C SER A 254 -3.68 14.88 -10.75
N ARG A 255 -3.33 13.64 -11.14
CA ARG A 255 -4.21 12.80 -11.98
C ARG A 255 -5.48 12.40 -11.24
N ILE A 256 -5.39 12.08 -9.96
CA ILE A 256 -6.55 11.77 -9.10
C ILE A 256 -7.48 12.98 -9.02
N GLU A 257 -6.95 14.16 -8.72
CA GLU A 257 -7.71 15.40 -8.66
C GLU A 257 -8.45 15.70 -9.98
N HIS A 258 -7.75 15.57 -11.10
CA HIS A 258 -8.34 15.74 -12.43
C HIS A 258 -9.46 14.74 -12.70
N HIS A 259 -9.25 13.47 -12.33
CA HIS A 259 -10.24 12.41 -12.55
C HIS A 259 -11.49 12.61 -11.68
N VAL A 260 -11.32 13.03 -10.42
CA VAL A 260 -12.45 13.38 -9.54
C VAL A 260 -13.24 14.55 -10.12
N GLY A 261 -12.58 15.63 -10.56
CA GLY A 261 -13.24 16.76 -11.20
C GLY A 261 -14.07 16.36 -12.43
N SER A 262 -13.54 15.46 -13.28
CA SER A 262 -14.26 15.00 -14.47
C SER A 262 -15.50 14.14 -14.15
N ILE A 263 -15.53 13.45 -13.00
CA ILE A 263 -16.71 12.67 -12.56
C ILE A 263 -17.81 13.63 -12.04
N ASP A 264 -17.42 14.65 -11.29
CA ASP A 264 -18.37 15.62 -10.71
C ASP A 264 -19.01 16.51 -11.77
N ASP A 265 -18.26 16.93 -12.80
CA ASP A 265 -18.78 17.74 -13.92
C ASP A 265 -19.71 16.94 -14.86
N GLY A 266 -19.70 15.61 -14.78
CA GLY A 266 -20.55 14.70 -15.58
C GLY A 266 -21.90 14.35 -14.95
N ARG A 267 -22.22 14.91 -13.78
CA ARG A 267 -23.53 14.80 -13.10
C ARG A 267 -24.32 16.07 -13.24
#